data_5b73a97726f376c0cbaaf4e277566b23
#
_entry.id   5b73a97726f376c0cbaaf4e277566b23
#
_cell.length_a   1.000
_cell.length_b   1.000
_cell.length_c   1.000
_cell.angle_alpha   90.00
_cell.angle_beta   90.00
_cell.angle_gamma   90.00
#
_symmetry.space_group_name_H-M   'P 1'
#
loop_
_entity.id
_entity.type
_entity.pdbx_description
1 polymer ?
#
loop_
_entity_poly.entity_id
_entity_poly.type
_entity_poly.pdbx_seq_one_letter_code
_entity_poly.pdbx_strand_id
1 'polypeptide(L)'
;MLSVIRASAAWLAEREDSFVQHLYSGIVALMPELAADGRALCERLVRSLLWTATASQSAQVAGDTLRWAGARNRQEGFDEAHYADVARALVLAVRNVSGDAWDNSMGSAWISYFRWAQPYLLAGAEQAAAEQAAAERAAAQRAAARLEAARNAAAEAQAQAQAQALEHQAHGGEPVAADVDLETVAGLLDEEDEDDDAGYGQIMLSMTRNPRRHRPSD
;
A
#
# COMPACT_ATOMS: atom_id res chain seq x y z
N MET A 1 9.40 31.66 3.27
CA MET A 1 9.35 30.20 3.42
C MET A 1 9.01 29.50 2.11
N LEU A 2 7.85 29.71 1.49
CA LEU A 2 7.46 29.01 0.24
C LEU A 2 8.42 29.22 -0.94
N SER A 3 9.03 30.41 -1.07
CA SER A 3 10.03 30.68 -2.12
C SER A 3 11.30 29.85 -1.93
N VAL A 4 11.77 29.69 -0.68
CA VAL A 4 12.95 28.87 -0.34
C VAL A 4 12.66 27.41 -0.65
N ILE A 5 11.50 26.88 -0.23
CA ILE A 5 11.10 25.51 -0.51
C ILE A 5 11.03 25.26 -2.02
N ARG A 6 10.36 26.13 -2.77
CA ARG A 6 10.21 25.95 -4.22
C ARG A 6 11.55 25.98 -4.95
N ALA A 7 12.43 26.90 -4.61
CA ALA A 7 13.76 27.01 -5.21
C ALA A 7 14.63 25.79 -4.88
N SER A 8 14.70 25.40 -3.61
CA SER A 8 15.49 24.23 -3.19
C SER A 8 14.91 22.92 -3.71
N ALA A 9 13.59 22.75 -3.75
CA ALA A 9 12.95 21.58 -4.29
C ALA A 9 13.19 21.40 -5.80
N ALA A 10 13.16 22.50 -6.59
CA ALA A 10 13.49 22.45 -8.01
C ALA A 10 14.95 21.99 -8.23
N TRP A 11 15.88 22.53 -7.43
CA TRP A 11 17.27 22.15 -7.48
C TRP A 11 17.51 20.69 -7.00
N LEU A 12 16.81 20.23 -5.95
CA LEU A 12 16.86 18.84 -5.45
C LEU A 12 16.26 17.86 -6.47
N ALA A 13 15.24 18.26 -7.22
CA ALA A 13 14.64 17.43 -8.25
C ALA A 13 15.63 17.08 -9.39
N GLU A 14 16.58 17.96 -9.68
CA GLU A 14 17.68 17.66 -10.61
C GLU A 14 18.67 16.62 -10.05
N ARG A 15 18.62 16.36 -8.75
CA ARG A 15 19.49 15.46 -7.98
C ARG A 15 18.68 14.40 -7.23
N GLU A 16 17.54 14.00 -7.77
CA GLU A 16 16.57 13.12 -7.12
C GLU A 16 17.24 11.82 -6.60
N ASP A 17 18.05 11.17 -7.43
CA ASP A 17 18.73 9.93 -7.05
C ASP A 17 19.66 10.10 -5.84
N SER A 18 20.42 11.19 -5.81
CA SER A 18 21.29 11.52 -4.67
C SER A 18 20.47 11.81 -3.41
N PHE A 19 19.35 12.52 -3.57
CA PHE A 19 18.45 12.84 -2.47
C PHE A 19 17.81 11.57 -1.89
N VAL A 20 17.31 10.68 -2.74
CA VAL A 20 16.79 9.37 -2.35
C VAL A 20 17.86 8.57 -1.61
N GLN A 21 19.09 8.50 -2.14
CA GLN A 21 20.17 7.74 -1.53
C GLN A 21 20.52 8.27 -0.13
N HIS A 22 20.61 9.58 0.06
CA HIS A 22 20.90 10.16 1.38
C HIS A 22 19.74 9.98 2.35
N LEU A 23 18.50 10.10 1.89
CA LEU A 23 17.32 9.84 2.71
C LEU A 23 17.27 8.38 3.14
N TYR A 24 17.48 7.45 2.21
CA TYR A 24 17.51 6.01 2.49
C TYR A 24 18.61 5.67 3.51
N SER A 25 19.83 6.18 3.32
CA SER A 25 20.91 5.96 4.28
C SER A 25 20.58 6.47 5.68
N GLY A 26 19.90 7.63 5.77
CA GLY A 26 19.43 8.19 7.03
C GLY A 26 18.34 7.34 7.68
N ILE A 27 17.40 6.84 6.87
CA ILE A 27 16.32 5.97 7.34
C ILE A 27 16.87 4.65 7.87
N VAL A 28 17.73 3.97 7.12
CA VAL A 28 18.34 2.70 7.55
C VAL A 28 19.18 2.86 8.82
N ALA A 29 19.82 4.01 9.01
CA ALA A 29 20.59 4.29 10.21
C ALA A 29 19.71 4.49 11.46
N LEU A 30 18.49 5.03 11.29
CA LEU A 30 17.54 5.28 12.38
C LEU A 30 16.56 4.13 12.59
N MET A 31 16.23 3.41 11.52
CA MET A 31 15.20 2.36 11.44
C MET A 31 15.75 1.18 10.60
N PRO A 32 16.67 0.37 11.18
CA PRO A 32 17.32 -0.73 10.43
C PRO A 32 16.35 -1.79 9.91
N GLU A 33 15.18 -1.95 10.54
CA GLU A 33 14.12 -2.85 10.12
C GLU A 33 13.54 -2.52 8.74
N LEU A 34 13.67 -1.29 8.28
CA LEU A 34 13.21 -0.83 6.96
C LEU A 34 14.27 -1.00 5.85
N ALA A 35 15.39 -1.65 6.12
CA ALA A 35 16.49 -1.76 5.17
C ALA A 35 16.11 -2.50 3.87
N ALA A 36 15.20 -3.48 3.92
CA ALA A 36 14.80 -4.25 2.75
C ALA A 36 13.92 -3.42 1.78
N ASP A 37 12.93 -2.72 2.30
CA ASP A 37 11.88 -2.05 1.50
C ASP A 37 11.99 -0.53 1.52
N GLY A 38 12.85 0.03 2.36
CA GLY A 38 12.98 1.47 2.61
C GLY A 38 13.39 2.29 1.38
N ARG A 39 14.03 1.70 0.36
CA ARG A 39 14.42 2.44 -0.84
C ARG A 39 13.21 2.87 -1.66
N ALA A 40 12.28 1.96 -1.93
CA ALA A 40 11.05 2.28 -2.68
C ALA A 40 10.20 3.32 -1.94
N LEU A 41 10.12 3.21 -0.63
CA LEU A 41 9.50 4.18 0.26
C LEU A 41 10.16 5.57 0.12
N CYS A 42 11.49 5.65 0.15
CA CYS A 42 12.23 6.92 -0.01
C CYS A 42 11.98 7.55 -1.38
N GLU A 43 12.01 6.76 -2.46
CA GLU A 43 11.72 7.22 -3.82
C GLU A 43 10.33 7.84 -3.91
N ARG A 44 9.33 7.16 -3.37
CA ARG A 44 7.95 7.65 -3.34
C ARG A 44 7.81 8.94 -2.53
N LEU A 45 8.38 8.95 -1.33
CA LEU A 45 8.31 10.10 -0.43
C LEU A 45 9.01 11.32 -1.04
N VAL A 46 10.24 11.17 -1.52
CA VAL A 46 11.01 12.24 -2.18
C VAL A 46 10.24 12.78 -3.37
N ARG A 47 9.76 11.90 -4.26
CA ARG A 47 9.02 12.30 -5.46
C ARG A 47 7.75 13.06 -5.10
N SER A 48 6.99 12.59 -4.11
CA SER A 48 5.75 13.24 -3.66
C SER A 48 6.05 14.61 -3.03
N LEU A 49 7.08 14.71 -2.19
CA LEU A 49 7.47 15.97 -1.57
C LEU A 49 7.99 16.97 -2.61
N LEU A 50 8.88 16.57 -3.51
CA LEU A 50 9.42 17.45 -4.54
C LEU A 50 8.32 17.94 -5.49
N TRP A 51 7.44 17.01 -5.92
CA TRP A 51 6.33 17.38 -6.80
C TRP A 51 5.37 18.37 -6.14
N THR A 52 4.96 18.13 -4.88
CA THR A 52 4.05 19.04 -4.17
C THR A 52 4.69 20.39 -3.82
N ALA A 53 6.02 20.45 -3.67
CA ALA A 53 6.77 21.68 -3.43
C ALA A 53 6.96 22.54 -4.70
N THR A 54 7.13 21.90 -5.87
CA THR A 54 7.47 22.59 -7.14
C THR A 54 6.24 22.87 -7.99
N ALA A 55 5.26 21.95 -8.01
CA ALA A 55 4.07 22.11 -8.81
C ALA A 55 3.18 23.22 -8.26
N SER A 56 2.70 24.10 -9.14
CA SER A 56 1.76 25.19 -8.79
C SER A 56 0.34 24.64 -8.67
N GLN A 57 0.15 23.64 -7.80
CA GLN A 57 -1.10 22.94 -7.63
C GLN A 57 -1.97 23.59 -6.54
N SER A 58 -3.27 23.29 -6.57
CA SER A 58 -4.13 23.61 -5.45
C SER A 58 -3.71 22.79 -4.20
N ALA A 59 -3.96 23.34 -3.02
CA ALA A 59 -3.69 22.61 -1.76
C ALA A 59 -4.41 21.25 -1.70
N GLN A 60 -5.56 21.13 -2.36
CA GLN A 60 -6.31 19.88 -2.47
C GLN A 60 -5.50 18.81 -3.21
N VAL A 61 -5.01 19.11 -4.41
CA VAL A 61 -4.24 18.15 -5.23
C VAL A 61 -2.93 17.77 -4.54
N ALA A 62 -2.26 18.72 -3.90
CA ALA A 62 -1.06 18.41 -3.12
C ALA A 62 -1.39 17.49 -1.94
N GLY A 63 -2.47 17.75 -1.22
CA GLY A 63 -2.95 16.90 -0.12
C GLY A 63 -3.30 15.49 -0.58
N ASP A 64 -3.98 15.34 -1.71
CA ASP A 64 -4.35 14.02 -2.26
C ASP A 64 -3.12 13.21 -2.67
N THR A 65 -2.12 13.84 -3.30
CA THR A 65 -0.83 13.20 -3.62
C THR A 65 -0.13 12.68 -2.37
N LEU A 66 -0.11 13.48 -1.30
CA LEU A 66 0.53 13.07 -0.04
C LEU A 66 -0.27 11.95 0.66
N ARG A 67 -1.62 11.99 0.63
CA ARG A 67 -2.45 10.90 1.16
C ARG A 67 -2.17 9.59 0.42
N TRP A 68 -2.12 9.64 -0.91
CA TRP A 68 -1.77 8.48 -1.71
C TRP A 68 -0.40 7.91 -1.30
N ALA A 69 0.62 8.76 -1.16
CA ALA A 69 1.94 8.31 -0.73
C ALA A 69 1.92 7.68 0.68
N GLY A 70 1.16 8.27 1.60
CA GLY A 70 0.98 7.74 2.96
C GLY A 70 0.28 6.39 2.97
N ALA A 71 -0.76 6.20 2.17
CA ALA A 71 -1.46 4.94 2.02
C ALA A 71 -0.53 3.81 1.53
N ARG A 72 0.26 4.09 0.48
CA ARG A 72 1.23 3.12 -0.06
C ARG A 72 2.34 2.79 0.95
N ASN A 73 2.84 3.81 1.67
CA ASN A 73 3.84 3.59 2.71
C ASN A 73 3.31 2.67 3.82
N ARG A 74 2.04 2.83 4.21
CA ARG A 74 1.40 1.96 5.21
C ARG A 74 1.32 0.51 4.77
N GLN A 75 0.96 0.26 3.51
CA GLN A 75 0.91 -1.09 2.92
C GLN A 75 2.29 -1.79 2.93
N GLU A 76 3.37 -1.03 2.92
CA GLU A 76 4.75 -1.51 2.99
C GLU A 76 5.31 -1.54 4.43
N GLY A 77 4.44 -1.49 5.45
CA GLY A 77 4.83 -1.62 6.86
C GLY A 77 5.29 -0.34 7.53
N PHE A 78 5.14 0.82 6.88
CA PHE A 78 5.52 2.10 7.45
C PHE A 78 4.39 2.68 8.29
N ASP A 79 4.62 2.92 9.57
CA ASP A 79 3.61 3.41 10.51
C ASP A 79 3.87 4.85 10.99
N GLU A 80 2.99 5.35 11.85
CA GLU A 80 3.03 6.72 12.39
C GLU A 80 4.33 7.02 13.15
N ALA A 81 4.85 6.05 13.91
CA ALA A 81 6.04 6.25 14.74
C ALA A 81 7.28 6.60 13.90
N HIS A 82 7.36 6.06 12.68
CA HIS A 82 8.48 6.28 11.79
C HIS A 82 8.59 7.72 11.25
N TYR A 83 7.49 8.49 11.20
CA TYR A 83 7.52 9.85 10.60
C TYR A 83 8.40 10.85 11.35
N ALA A 84 8.62 10.68 12.65
CA ALA A 84 9.54 11.53 13.42
C ALA A 84 11.00 11.34 12.96
N ASP A 85 11.39 10.10 12.71
CA ASP A 85 12.74 9.75 12.25
C ASP A 85 12.93 10.09 10.77
N VAL A 86 11.88 9.96 9.95
CA VAL A 86 11.87 10.47 8.57
C VAL A 86 12.12 11.96 8.52
N ALA A 87 11.54 12.75 9.41
CA ALA A 87 11.77 14.20 9.46
C ALA A 87 13.25 14.52 9.69
N ARG A 88 13.91 13.78 10.58
CA ARG A 88 15.35 13.92 10.86
C ARG A 88 16.19 13.50 9.64
N ALA A 89 15.90 12.33 9.08
CA ALA A 89 16.59 11.80 7.91
C ALA A 89 16.44 12.73 6.70
N LEU A 90 15.24 13.32 6.50
CA LEU A 90 14.95 14.26 5.42
C LEU A 90 15.83 15.52 5.51
N VAL A 91 15.93 16.12 6.69
CA VAL A 91 16.75 17.34 6.87
C VAL A 91 18.22 17.04 6.64
N LEU A 92 18.72 15.90 7.13
CA LEU A 92 20.09 15.45 6.87
C LEU A 92 20.32 15.17 5.38
N ALA A 93 19.38 14.54 4.70
CA ALA A 93 19.47 14.29 3.26
C ALA A 93 19.52 15.60 2.46
N VAL A 94 18.64 16.55 2.75
CA VAL A 94 18.67 17.90 2.12
C VAL A 94 20.01 18.58 2.35
N ARG A 95 20.52 18.55 3.59
CA ARG A 95 21.82 19.12 3.93
C ARG A 95 22.97 18.48 3.13
N ASN A 96 22.99 17.15 3.09
CA ASN A 96 24.08 16.42 2.41
C ASN A 96 24.08 16.68 0.90
N VAL A 97 22.90 16.73 0.27
CA VAL A 97 22.77 17.04 -1.16
C VAL A 97 23.09 18.49 -1.44
N SER A 98 22.72 19.42 -0.54
CA SER A 98 22.97 20.84 -0.72
C SER A 98 24.44 21.24 -0.55
N GLY A 99 25.22 20.49 0.23
CA GLY A 99 26.64 20.79 0.47
C GLY A 99 26.84 22.25 0.92
N ASP A 100 27.66 22.99 0.22
CA ASP A 100 28.00 24.39 0.53
C ASP A 100 26.80 25.36 0.32
N ALA A 101 25.78 24.95 -0.41
CA ALA A 101 24.54 25.74 -0.58
C ALA A 101 23.59 25.62 0.61
N TRP A 102 23.90 24.77 1.59
CA TRP A 102 23.08 24.61 2.79
C TRP A 102 23.14 25.84 3.68
N ASP A 103 21.96 26.28 4.15
CA ASP A 103 21.82 27.26 5.22
C ASP A 103 20.71 26.86 6.22
N ASN A 104 20.70 27.55 7.37
CA ASN A 104 19.71 27.29 8.41
C ASN A 104 18.29 27.66 7.98
N SER A 105 18.12 28.58 7.05
CA SER A 105 16.81 28.98 6.52
C SER A 105 16.21 27.87 5.67
N MET A 106 17.03 27.18 4.88
CA MET A 106 16.66 26.00 4.12
C MET A 106 16.23 24.86 5.04
N GLY A 107 17.00 24.56 6.09
CA GLY A 107 16.65 23.54 7.09
C GLY A 107 15.31 23.83 7.77
N SER A 108 15.12 25.05 8.24
CA SER A 108 13.86 25.48 8.87
C SER A 108 12.67 25.41 7.92
N ALA A 109 12.89 25.76 6.64
CA ALA A 109 11.87 25.69 5.61
C ALA A 109 11.45 24.23 5.35
N TRP A 110 12.39 23.28 5.21
CA TRP A 110 12.09 21.87 4.98
C TRP A 110 11.42 21.21 6.19
N ILE A 111 11.82 21.54 7.43
CA ILE A 111 11.11 21.08 8.63
C ILE A 111 9.65 21.56 8.62
N SER A 112 9.44 22.85 8.34
CA SER A 112 8.10 23.42 8.32
C SER A 112 7.24 22.84 7.19
N TYR A 113 7.85 22.58 6.04
CA TYR A 113 7.19 21.95 4.92
C TYR A 113 6.80 20.51 5.23
N PHE A 114 7.70 19.71 5.81
CA PHE A 114 7.39 18.35 6.19
C PHE A 114 6.30 18.28 7.27
N ARG A 115 6.34 19.19 8.25
CA ARG A 115 5.26 19.32 9.25
C ARG A 115 3.89 19.62 8.63
N TRP A 116 3.87 20.36 7.53
CA TRP A 116 2.64 20.60 6.77
C TRP A 116 2.23 19.34 5.98
N ALA A 117 3.16 18.60 5.40
CA ALA A 117 2.90 17.40 4.61
C ALA A 117 2.48 16.20 5.48
N GLN A 118 3.05 16.06 6.66
CA GLN A 118 2.87 14.91 7.56
C GLN A 118 1.41 14.57 7.87
N PRO A 119 0.50 15.49 8.19
CA PRO A 119 -0.90 15.17 8.44
C PRO A 119 -1.60 14.51 7.25
N TYR A 120 -1.25 14.87 6.02
CA TYR A 120 -1.81 14.26 4.83
C TYR A 120 -1.27 12.83 4.63
N LEU A 121 0.03 12.62 4.86
CA LEU A 121 0.65 11.29 4.83
C LEU A 121 0.00 10.36 5.87
N LEU A 122 -0.20 10.85 7.10
CA LEU A 122 -0.85 10.08 8.16
C LEU A 122 -2.31 9.76 7.82
N ALA A 123 -3.08 10.74 7.34
CA ALA A 123 -4.47 10.50 6.95
C ALA A 123 -4.60 9.44 5.83
N GLY A 124 -3.67 9.40 4.89
CA GLY A 124 -3.62 8.35 3.88
C GLY A 124 -3.29 6.98 4.47
N ALA A 125 -2.35 6.93 5.40
CA ALA A 125 -1.98 5.70 6.11
C ALA A 125 -3.14 5.15 6.95
N GLU A 126 -3.85 6.01 7.67
CA GLU A 126 -5.04 5.66 8.46
C GLU A 126 -6.17 5.12 7.59
N GLN A 127 -6.42 5.78 6.44
CA GLN A 127 -7.42 5.33 5.48
C GLN A 127 -7.08 3.93 4.95
N ALA A 128 -5.84 3.69 4.52
CA ALA A 128 -5.40 2.40 4.03
C ALA A 128 -5.52 1.30 5.10
N ALA A 129 -5.16 1.60 6.35
CA ALA A 129 -5.33 0.66 7.47
C ALA A 129 -6.80 0.33 7.73
N ALA A 130 -7.70 1.31 7.64
CA ALA A 130 -9.13 1.09 7.80
C ALA A 130 -9.72 0.24 6.66
N GLU A 131 -9.31 0.49 5.42
CA GLU A 131 -9.71 -0.27 4.23
C GLU A 131 -9.23 -1.73 4.34
N GLN A 132 -7.97 -1.95 4.71
CA GLN A 132 -7.41 -3.28 4.93
C GLN A 132 -8.18 -4.04 6.02
N ALA A 133 -8.43 -3.42 7.17
CA ALA A 133 -9.20 -4.03 8.25
C ALA A 133 -10.64 -4.35 7.82
N ALA A 134 -11.26 -3.53 6.98
CA ALA A 134 -12.59 -3.81 6.44
C ALA A 134 -12.56 -4.99 5.45
N ALA A 135 -11.55 -5.08 4.60
CA ALA A 135 -11.36 -6.19 3.67
C ALA A 135 -11.12 -7.52 4.41
N GLU A 136 -10.29 -7.52 5.44
CA GLU A 136 -10.04 -8.70 6.29
C GLU A 136 -11.32 -9.18 6.99
N ARG A 137 -12.12 -8.26 7.54
CA ARG A 137 -13.43 -8.61 8.15
C ARG A 137 -14.39 -9.20 7.11
N ALA A 138 -14.46 -8.62 5.92
CA ALA A 138 -15.30 -9.12 4.85
C ALA A 138 -14.84 -10.52 4.38
N ALA A 139 -13.54 -10.75 4.27
CA ALA A 139 -12.97 -12.06 3.94
C ALA A 139 -13.30 -13.10 5.02
N ALA A 140 -13.15 -12.77 6.30
CA ALA A 140 -13.51 -13.64 7.41
C ALA A 140 -15.01 -13.98 7.43
N GLN A 141 -15.88 -13.02 7.15
CA GLN A 141 -17.32 -13.25 7.04
C GLN A 141 -17.68 -14.18 5.88
N ARG A 142 -17.05 -13.99 4.70
CA ARG A 142 -17.24 -14.89 3.56
C ARG A 142 -16.77 -16.31 3.87
N ALA A 143 -15.62 -16.47 4.53
CA ALA A 143 -15.11 -17.77 4.94
C ALA A 143 -16.05 -18.45 5.94
N ALA A 144 -16.57 -17.74 6.92
CA ALA A 144 -17.54 -18.26 7.87
C ALA A 144 -18.85 -18.70 7.18
N ALA A 145 -19.38 -17.90 6.26
CA ALA A 145 -20.59 -18.24 5.49
C ALA A 145 -20.38 -19.47 4.59
N ARG A 146 -19.22 -19.61 3.95
CA ARG A 146 -18.85 -20.79 3.17
C ARG A 146 -18.81 -22.06 4.04
N LEU A 147 -18.22 -21.96 5.25
CA LEU A 147 -18.16 -23.08 6.19
C LEU A 147 -19.55 -23.50 6.68
N GLU A 148 -20.41 -22.55 6.96
CA GLU A 148 -21.80 -22.81 7.37
C GLU A 148 -22.59 -23.48 6.23
N ALA A 149 -22.47 -22.97 5.01
CA ALA A 149 -23.11 -23.56 3.83
C ALA A 149 -22.60 -25.00 3.60
N ALA A 150 -21.32 -25.26 3.74
CA ALA A 150 -20.75 -26.61 3.62
C ALA A 150 -21.28 -27.56 4.71
N ARG A 151 -21.41 -27.09 5.95
CA ARG A 151 -22.01 -27.87 7.05
C ARG A 151 -23.49 -28.22 6.78
N ASN A 152 -24.24 -27.25 6.29
CA ASN A 152 -25.65 -27.47 5.96
C ASN A 152 -25.80 -28.48 4.81
N ALA A 153 -25.02 -28.34 3.75
CA ALA A 153 -25.02 -29.30 2.64
C ALA A 153 -24.61 -30.71 3.09
N ALA A 154 -23.63 -30.84 3.96
CA ALA A 154 -23.25 -32.14 4.53
C ALA A 154 -24.35 -32.75 5.39
N ALA A 155 -25.04 -31.94 6.19
CA ALA A 155 -26.18 -32.40 7.00
C ALA A 155 -27.35 -32.87 6.12
N GLU A 156 -27.68 -32.12 5.06
CA GLU A 156 -28.69 -32.52 4.08
C GLU A 156 -28.32 -33.81 3.35
N ALA A 157 -27.08 -33.95 2.92
CA ALA A 157 -26.61 -35.21 2.29
C ALA A 157 -26.70 -36.41 3.24
N GLN A 158 -26.35 -36.23 4.51
CA GLN A 158 -26.48 -37.28 5.53
C GLN A 158 -27.96 -37.65 5.77
N ALA A 159 -28.86 -36.68 5.84
CA ALA A 159 -30.30 -36.90 6.01
C ALA A 159 -30.88 -37.66 4.80
N GLN A 160 -30.49 -37.33 3.58
CA GLN A 160 -30.91 -38.01 2.37
C GLN A 160 -30.37 -39.47 2.34
N ALA A 161 -29.11 -39.68 2.70
CA ALA A 161 -28.54 -41.04 2.77
C ALA A 161 -29.25 -41.91 3.83
N GLN A 162 -29.59 -41.34 4.98
CA GLN A 162 -30.37 -42.04 6.01
C GLN A 162 -31.80 -42.40 5.53
N ALA A 163 -32.44 -41.46 4.85
CA ALA A 163 -33.81 -41.72 4.28
C ALA A 163 -33.76 -42.86 3.25
N GLN A 164 -32.81 -42.85 2.34
CA GLN A 164 -32.59 -43.93 1.36
C GLN A 164 -32.27 -45.25 2.00
N ALA A 165 -31.48 -45.30 3.05
CA ALA A 165 -31.18 -46.53 3.80
C ALA A 165 -32.44 -47.12 4.47
N LEU A 166 -33.29 -46.26 5.04
CA LEU A 166 -34.57 -46.69 5.64
C LEU A 166 -35.54 -47.24 4.59
N GLU A 167 -35.64 -46.60 3.44
CA GLU A 167 -36.48 -47.08 2.33
C GLU A 167 -35.97 -48.45 1.81
N HIS A 168 -34.66 -48.66 1.68
CA HIS A 168 -34.06 -49.94 1.30
C HIS A 168 -34.39 -51.05 2.32
N GLN A 169 -34.31 -50.75 3.61
CA GLN A 169 -34.67 -51.69 4.67
C GLN A 169 -36.19 -52.04 4.63
N ALA A 170 -37.05 -51.07 4.36
CA ALA A 170 -38.47 -51.26 4.29
C ALA A 170 -38.89 -52.14 3.09
N HIS A 171 -38.09 -52.16 2.01
CA HIS A 171 -38.36 -52.97 0.80
C HIS A 171 -37.63 -54.33 0.76
N GLY A 172 -37.00 -54.76 1.87
CA GLY A 172 -36.38 -56.09 1.99
C GLY A 172 -35.09 -56.29 1.16
N GLY A 173 -34.44 -55.20 0.76
CA GLY A 173 -33.17 -55.25 0.05
C GLY A 173 -31.98 -55.45 1.01
N GLU A 174 -31.01 -56.30 0.62
CA GLU A 174 -29.74 -56.44 1.35
C GLU A 174 -29.04 -55.08 1.46
N PRO A 175 -28.35 -54.79 2.58
CA PRO A 175 -27.65 -53.52 2.77
C PRO A 175 -26.47 -53.40 1.78
N VAL A 176 -26.61 -52.52 0.81
CA VAL A 176 -25.49 -52.09 -0.04
C VAL A 176 -24.64 -51.12 0.77
N ALA A 177 -23.43 -51.52 1.12
CA ALA A 177 -22.43 -50.64 1.73
C ALA A 177 -22.13 -49.49 0.73
N ALA A 178 -22.65 -48.31 1.00
CA ALA A 178 -22.30 -47.13 0.24
C ALA A 178 -20.90 -46.64 0.69
N ASP A 179 -19.91 -46.91 -0.12
CA ASP A 179 -18.58 -46.34 0.01
C ASP A 179 -18.70 -44.85 -0.40
N VAL A 180 -18.89 -43.99 0.59
CA VAL A 180 -18.95 -42.53 0.36
C VAL A 180 -17.51 -42.05 0.23
N ASP A 181 -17.10 -41.81 -1.00
CA ASP A 181 -15.81 -41.25 -1.35
C ASP A 181 -15.68 -39.83 -0.82
N LEU A 182 -15.00 -39.66 0.30
CA LEU A 182 -14.74 -38.43 1.00
C LEU A 182 -13.77 -37.48 0.24
N GLU A 183 -13.13 -37.95 -0.84
CA GLU A 183 -12.21 -37.11 -1.62
C GLU A 183 -12.92 -36.06 -2.48
N THR A 184 -14.20 -36.26 -2.81
CA THR A 184 -14.92 -35.26 -3.65
C THR A 184 -15.24 -33.94 -2.93
N VAL A 185 -15.23 -33.91 -1.59
CA VAL A 185 -15.53 -32.73 -0.80
C VAL A 185 -14.30 -31.84 -0.61
N ALA A 186 -13.08 -32.41 -0.71
CA ALA A 186 -11.85 -31.65 -0.55
C ALA A 186 -11.52 -30.75 -1.76
N GLY A 187 -11.98 -31.11 -2.96
CA GLY A 187 -11.69 -30.36 -4.20
C GLY A 187 -12.43 -29.02 -4.36
N LEU A 188 -13.41 -28.74 -3.49
CA LEU A 188 -14.18 -27.48 -3.55
C LEU A 188 -13.57 -26.32 -2.74
N LEU A 189 -12.43 -26.56 -2.06
CA LEU A 189 -11.80 -25.56 -1.20
C LEU A 189 -10.55 -24.89 -1.82
N ASP A 190 -10.11 -25.34 -3.02
CA ASP A 190 -8.85 -24.90 -3.64
C ASP A 190 -9.03 -24.00 -4.89
N GLU A 191 -10.16 -23.36 -5.08
CA GLU A 191 -10.22 -22.25 -6.05
C GLU A 191 -9.83 -20.96 -5.33
N GLU A 192 -8.51 -20.71 -5.24
CA GLU A 192 -7.95 -19.40 -4.92
C GLU A 192 -8.29 -18.44 -6.06
N ASP A 193 -9.10 -17.43 -5.74
CA ASP A 193 -9.39 -16.28 -6.61
C ASP A 193 -8.08 -15.49 -6.89
N GLU A 194 -7.32 -15.90 -7.91
CA GLU A 194 -6.41 -14.98 -8.63
C GLU A 194 -7.28 -14.11 -9.53
N ASP A 195 -7.66 -12.92 -9.07
CA ASP A 195 -7.97 -11.77 -9.93
C ASP A 195 -8.57 -10.64 -9.10
N ASP A 196 -7.75 -9.73 -8.61
CA ASP A 196 -8.16 -8.32 -8.35
C ASP A 196 -6.93 -7.39 -8.20
N ASP A 197 -6.01 -7.39 -9.19
CA ASP A 197 -4.93 -6.38 -9.27
C ASP A 197 -5.09 -5.42 -10.46
N ALA A 198 -6.31 -5.02 -10.80
CA ALA A 198 -6.59 -4.18 -11.96
C ALA A 198 -7.35 -2.90 -11.65
N GLY A 199 -6.85 -2.01 -10.80
CA GLY A 199 -7.57 -0.75 -10.59
C GLY A 199 -6.74 0.50 -10.34
N TYR A 200 -5.58 0.39 -9.74
CA TYR A 200 -4.83 1.57 -9.28
C TYR A 200 -3.62 1.97 -10.16
N GLY A 201 -3.24 1.17 -11.14
CA GLY A 201 -2.08 1.41 -12.00
C GLY A 201 -2.27 2.49 -13.07
N GLN A 202 -3.49 2.79 -13.49
CA GLN A 202 -3.74 3.67 -14.65
C GLN A 202 -3.64 5.16 -14.37
N ILE A 203 -3.80 5.61 -13.14
CA ILE A 203 -3.80 7.07 -12.84
C ILE A 203 -2.38 7.64 -12.86
N MET A 204 -1.35 6.85 -12.53
CA MET A 204 0.03 7.34 -12.47
C MET A 204 0.81 7.23 -13.79
N LEU A 205 0.42 6.35 -14.72
CA LEU A 205 1.07 6.27 -16.04
C LEU A 205 0.83 7.51 -16.92
N SER A 206 -0.21 8.30 -16.64
CA SER A 206 -0.45 9.56 -17.34
C SER A 206 0.41 10.73 -16.82
N MET A 207 0.98 10.63 -15.61
CA MET A 207 1.77 11.71 -15.02
C MET A 207 3.27 11.65 -15.38
N THR A 208 3.77 10.52 -15.91
CA THR A 208 5.18 10.37 -16.30
C THR A 208 5.48 10.73 -17.74
N ARG A 209 4.48 11.17 -18.54
CA ARG A 209 4.73 11.64 -19.90
C ARG A 209 5.26 13.07 -19.87
N ASN A 210 6.56 13.20 -19.67
CA ASN A 210 7.35 14.42 -19.83
C ASN A 210 7.24 14.92 -21.29
N PRO A 211 6.76 16.13 -21.57
CA PRO A 211 6.76 16.67 -22.91
C PRO A 211 8.20 16.90 -23.36
N ARG A 212 8.55 16.30 -24.50
CA ARG A 212 9.81 16.38 -25.22
C ARG A 212 10.37 17.81 -25.20
N ARG A 213 11.61 17.94 -24.75
CA ARG A 213 12.45 19.10 -25.01
C ARG A 213 12.57 19.27 -26.53
N HIS A 214 11.90 20.27 -27.08
CA HIS A 214 12.29 20.84 -28.36
C HIS A 214 13.65 21.52 -28.18
N ARG A 215 14.65 20.96 -28.79
CA ARG A 215 15.92 21.63 -29.06
C ARG A 215 15.68 22.56 -30.25
N PRO A 216 15.89 23.87 -30.19
CA PRO A 216 16.07 24.65 -31.39
C PRO A 216 17.46 24.33 -31.98
N SER A 217 17.47 23.95 -33.23
CA SER A 217 18.66 23.99 -34.08
C SER A 217 18.92 25.44 -34.43
N ASP A 218 20.10 25.94 -34.07
CA ASP A 218 20.99 26.79 -34.86
C ASP A 218 22.30 26.96 -34.07
#